data_a46436e5472ac4ac58e43c6754401bfd
#
_entry.id   a46436e5472ac4ac58e43c6754401bfd
#
_cell.length_a   1.000
_cell.length_b   1.000
_cell.length_c   1.000
_cell.angle_alpha   90.00
_cell.angle_beta   90.00
_cell.angle_gamma   90.00
#
_symmetry.space_group_name_H-M   'P 1'
#
loop_
_entity.id
_entity.type
_entity.pdbx_description
1 polymer ?
#
loop_
_entity_poly.entity_id
_entity_poly.type
_entity_poly.pdbx_seq_one_letter_code
_entity_poly.pdbx_strand_id
1 'polypeptide(L)'
;LDELRHAVEHEQQEQVAWLAAHLTEQITALHRELAAWPLRAWDSASPGLGKWQRKRLETQEFERRLFEMKREREARLNNSETLEEQQLLMREISALEGRIVRCRQALDDIERVIERLTR
;
A
#
# COMPACT_ATOMS: atom_id res chain seq x y z
N LEU A 1 5.52 5.43 -10.54
CA LEU A 1 5.22 6.82 -10.17
C LEU A 1 4.45 7.53 -11.24
N ASP A 2 4.89 7.42 -12.48
CA ASP A 2 4.15 8.01 -13.59
C ASP A 2 2.77 7.38 -13.70
N GLU A 3 2.65 6.10 -13.44
CA GLU A 3 1.36 5.41 -13.42
C GLU A 3 0.45 5.94 -12.33
N LEU A 4 0.99 6.20 -11.15
CA LEU A 4 0.21 6.74 -10.06
C LEU A 4 -0.24 8.17 -10.34
N ARG A 5 0.65 8.98 -10.86
CA ARG A 5 0.33 10.36 -11.24
C ARG A 5 -0.73 10.38 -12.35
N HIS A 6 -0.54 9.52 -13.35
CA HIS A 6 -1.48 9.40 -14.45
C HIS A 6 -2.85 8.98 -13.96
N ALA A 7 -2.89 8.08 -13.01
CA ALA A 7 -4.12 7.66 -12.36
C ALA A 7 -4.84 8.84 -11.69
N VAL A 8 -4.12 9.77 -11.12
CA VAL A 8 -4.70 10.94 -10.48
C VAL A 8 -5.24 11.94 -11.51
N GLU A 9 -4.59 12.08 -12.65
CA GLU A 9 -4.93 13.10 -13.64
C GLU A 9 -6.08 12.72 -14.56
N HIS A 10 -6.29 11.42 -14.78
CA HIS A 10 -7.20 10.97 -15.85
C HIS A 10 -8.35 10.11 -15.39
N GLU A 11 -8.87 10.32 -14.25
CA GLU A 11 -9.92 9.56 -13.79
C GLU A 11 -9.82 8.15 -13.63
N GLN A 12 -9.06 7.76 -13.10
CA GLN A 12 -8.47 6.69 -13.06
C GLN A 12 -8.83 5.76 -11.99
N GLN A 13 -10.13 5.57 -11.70
CA GLN A 13 -10.59 4.48 -10.88
C GLN A 13 -10.06 3.15 -11.37
N GLU A 14 -10.02 2.97 -12.69
CA GLU A 14 -9.43 1.76 -13.26
C GLU A 14 -7.95 1.65 -12.98
N GLN A 15 -7.22 2.75 -13.13
CA GLN A 15 -5.78 2.75 -12.88
C GLN A 15 -5.47 2.65 -11.39
N VAL A 16 -6.25 3.30 -10.54
CA VAL A 16 -6.11 3.15 -9.10
C VAL A 16 -6.43 1.71 -8.68
N ALA A 17 -7.45 1.12 -9.28
CA ALA A 17 -7.79 -0.29 -9.03
C ALA A 17 -6.67 -1.21 -9.49
N TRP A 18 -6.05 -0.93 -10.64
CA TRP A 18 -4.91 -1.70 -11.13
C TRP A 18 -3.72 -1.60 -10.19
N LEU A 19 -3.39 -0.39 -9.73
CA LEU A 19 -2.30 -0.20 -8.77
C LEU A 19 -2.58 -0.92 -7.47
N ALA A 20 -3.82 -0.90 -7.01
CA ALA A 20 -4.20 -1.61 -5.79
C ALA A 20 -4.12 -3.12 -5.96
N ALA A 21 -4.53 -3.64 -7.12
CA ALA A 21 -4.42 -5.06 -7.42
C ALA A 21 -2.96 -5.49 -7.47
N HIS A 22 -2.10 -4.67 -8.09
CA HIS A 22 -0.67 -4.93 -8.14
C HIS A 22 -0.06 -4.95 -6.73
N LEU A 23 -0.43 -4.00 -5.89
CA LEU A 23 0.02 -3.98 -4.50
C LEU A 23 -0.48 -5.21 -3.74
N THR A 24 -1.72 -5.62 -3.97
CA THR A 24 -2.28 -6.83 -3.35
C THR A 24 -1.50 -8.08 -3.76
N GLU A 25 -1.11 -8.18 -5.03
CA GLU A 25 -0.27 -9.28 -5.49
C GLU A 25 1.09 -9.28 -4.79
N GLN A 26 1.70 -8.11 -4.62
CA GLN A 26 2.95 -7.97 -3.89
C GLN A 26 2.81 -8.40 -2.43
N ILE A 27 1.71 -8.03 -1.79
CA ILE A 27 1.41 -8.42 -0.42
C ILE A 27 1.24 -9.94 -0.32
N THR A 28 0.53 -10.55 -1.28
CA THR A 28 0.35 -11.99 -1.33
C THR A 28 1.69 -12.71 -1.49
N ALA A 29 2.55 -12.19 -2.35
CA ALA A 29 3.89 -12.74 -2.55
C ALA A 29 4.72 -12.65 -1.28
N LEU A 30 4.63 -11.53 -0.55
CA LEU A 30 5.29 -11.36 0.74
C LEU A 30 4.81 -12.38 1.76
N HIS A 31 3.51 -12.63 1.83
CA HIS A 31 2.96 -13.63 2.73
C HIS A 31 3.47 -15.02 2.41
N ARG A 32 3.61 -15.36 1.14
CA ARG A 32 4.19 -16.65 0.72
C ARG A 32 5.65 -16.75 1.13
N GLU A 33 6.42 -15.70 0.95
CA GLU A 33 7.81 -15.67 1.38
C GLU A 33 7.93 -15.84 2.89
N LEU A 34 7.05 -15.20 3.66
CA LEU A 34 7.02 -15.35 5.10
C LEU A 34 6.72 -16.77 5.53
N ALA A 35 5.75 -17.40 4.87
CA ALA A 35 5.36 -18.78 5.19
C ALA A 35 6.45 -19.78 4.82
N ALA A 36 7.19 -19.53 3.75
CA ALA A 36 8.22 -20.40 3.25
C ALA A 36 9.61 -20.13 3.82
N TRP A 37 9.77 -19.12 4.65
CA TRP A 37 11.07 -18.68 5.15
C TRP A 37 11.70 -19.77 6.01
N PRO A 38 12.83 -20.34 5.59
CA PRO A 38 13.43 -21.44 6.35
C PRO A 38 14.23 -20.92 7.55
N LEU A 39 14.35 -21.75 8.56
CA LEU A 39 15.11 -21.42 9.77
C LEU A 39 16.57 -21.09 9.49
N ARG A 40 17.15 -21.71 8.46
CA ARG A 40 18.54 -21.42 8.08
C ARG A 40 18.77 -19.96 7.67
N ALA A 41 17.71 -19.23 7.36
CA ALA A 41 17.83 -17.80 7.04
C ALA A 41 18.39 -17.00 8.24
N TRP A 42 18.31 -17.56 9.42
CA TRP A 42 18.89 -16.94 10.62
C TRP A 42 20.40 -16.84 10.55
N ASP A 43 21.06 -17.80 9.90
CA ASP A 43 22.52 -17.83 9.81
C ASP A 43 23.08 -16.70 8.94
N SER A 44 22.24 -16.15 8.06
CA SER A 44 22.63 -15.03 7.20
C SER A 44 21.63 -13.89 7.37
N ALA A 45 21.37 -13.55 8.61
CA ALA A 45 20.36 -12.56 8.97
C ALA A 45 20.57 -11.21 8.30
N SER A 46 21.80 -10.76 8.11
CA SER A 46 22.06 -9.44 7.54
C SER A 46 21.52 -9.25 6.13
N PRO A 47 21.74 -10.16 5.16
CA PRO A 47 21.13 -10.03 3.85
C PRO A 47 19.61 -10.10 3.87
N GLY A 48 19.06 -11.01 4.68
CA GLY A 48 17.62 -11.13 4.83
C GLY A 48 17.01 -9.90 5.48
N LEU A 49 17.66 -9.39 6.51
CA LEU A 49 17.21 -8.20 7.21
C LEU A 49 17.20 -6.98 6.28
N GLY A 50 18.24 -6.80 5.48
CA GLY A 50 18.28 -5.70 4.52
C GLY A 50 17.16 -5.74 3.51
N LYS A 51 16.82 -6.94 3.02
CA LYS A 51 15.70 -7.14 2.11
C LYS A 51 14.38 -6.70 2.76
N TRP A 52 14.15 -7.14 3.99
CA TRP A 52 12.89 -6.83 4.69
C TRP A 52 12.83 -5.36 5.10
N GLN A 53 13.94 -4.75 5.44
CA GLN A 53 13.98 -3.32 5.72
C GLN A 53 13.63 -2.51 4.48
N ARG A 54 14.11 -2.91 3.30
CA ARG A 54 13.72 -2.26 2.04
C ARG A 54 12.25 -2.43 1.76
N LYS A 55 11.71 -3.62 1.96
CA LYS A 55 10.28 -3.88 1.80
C LYS A 55 9.45 -2.99 2.72
N ARG A 56 9.91 -2.80 3.94
CA ARG A 56 9.24 -1.91 4.89
C ARG A 56 9.20 -0.48 4.35
N LEU A 57 10.32 0.03 3.88
CA LEU A 57 10.39 1.39 3.33
C LEU A 57 9.50 1.56 2.10
N GLU A 58 9.50 0.60 1.20
CA GLU A 58 8.63 0.62 0.03
C GLU A 58 7.16 0.64 0.42
N THR A 59 6.79 -0.19 1.38
CA THR A 59 5.40 -0.28 1.85
C THR A 59 4.98 0.99 2.57
N GLN A 60 5.87 1.59 3.35
CA GLN A 60 5.62 2.88 3.98
C GLN A 60 5.40 3.98 2.94
N GLU A 61 6.15 3.96 1.85
CA GLU A 61 5.99 4.92 0.76
C GLU A 61 4.65 4.74 0.06
N PHE A 62 4.22 3.49 -0.17
CA PHE A 62 2.89 3.23 -0.70
C PHE A 62 1.80 3.76 0.22
N GLU A 63 1.93 3.53 1.51
CA GLU A 63 0.99 4.03 2.50
C GLU A 63 0.89 5.56 2.44
N ARG A 64 2.04 6.22 2.40
CA ARG A 64 2.09 7.68 2.30
C ARG A 64 1.34 8.20 1.08
N ARG A 65 1.54 7.57 -0.06
CA ARG A 65 0.87 7.96 -1.30
C ARG A 65 -0.64 7.74 -1.24
N LEU A 66 -1.05 6.65 -0.63
CA LEU A 66 -2.47 6.38 -0.46
C LEU A 66 -3.13 7.44 0.42
N PHE A 67 -2.46 7.86 1.48
CA PHE A 67 -2.94 8.94 2.33
C PHE A 67 -3.00 10.28 1.58
N GLU A 68 -2.02 10.57 0.75
CA GLU A 68 -2.04 11.79 -0.07
C GLU A 68 -3.21 11.78 -1.04
N MET A 69 -3.45 10.67 -1.70
CA MET A 69 -4.58 10.53 -2.62
C MET A 69 -5.90 10.72 -1.88
N LYS A 70 -6.04 10.11 -0.71
CA LYS A 70 -7.23 10.26 0.11
C LYS A 70 -7.44 11.72 0.49
N ARG A 71 -6.40 12.38 0.93
CA ARG A 71 -6.47 13.79 1.35
C ARG A 71 -6.88 14.70 0.19
N GLU A 72 -6.36 14.43 -1.00
CA GLU A 72 -6.73 15.16 -2.20
C GLU A 72 -8.21 14.99 -2.52
N ARG A 73 -8.73 13.74 -2.43
CA ARG A 73 -10.14 13.47 -2.66
C ARG A 73 -11.03 14.14 -1.61
N GLU A 74 -10.59 14.16 -0.38
CA GLU A 74 -11.31 14.85 0.70
C GLU A 74 -11.38 16.36 0.45
N ALA A 75 -10.29 16.95 -0.04
CA ALA A 75 -10.27 18.35 -0.39
C ALA A 75 -11.24 18.65 -1.54
N ARG A 76 -11.27 17.80 -2.55
CA ARG A 76 -12.22 17.92 -3.66
C ARG A 76 -13.66 17.79 -3.18
N LEU A 77 -13.90 16.87 -2.25
CA LEU A 77 -15.23 16.67 -1.69
C LEU A 77 -15.72 17.91 -0.98
N ASN A 78 -14.85 18.58 -0.22
CA ASN A 78 -15.20 19.81 0.46
C ASN A 78 -15.53 20.94 -0.50
N ASN A 79 -14.99 20.91 -1.71
CA ASN A 79 -15.21 21.94 -2.72
C ASN A 79 -16.20 21.54 -3.79
N SER A 80 -16.77 20.33 -3.71
CA SER A 80 -17.70 19.85 -4.72
C SER A 80 -19.07 20.54 -4.59
N GLU A 81 -19.67 20.84 -5.72
CA GLU A 81 -20.95 21.55 -5.75
C GLU A 81 -22.12 20.65 -6.16
N THR A 82 -21.84 19.49 -6.73
CA THR A 82 -22.89 18.57 -7.21
C THR A 82 -22.94 17.31 -6.36
N LEU A 83 -24.14 16.78 -6.22
CA LEU A 83 -24.34 15.54 -5.49
C LEU A 83 -23.65 14.36 -6.17
N GLU A 84 -23.67 14.32 -7.50
CA GLU A 84 -23.03 13.27 -8.27
C GLU A 84 -21.53 13.22 -8.01
N GLU A 85 -20.89 14.38 -8.03
CA GLU A 85 -19.47 14.50 -7.74
C GLU A 85 -19.17 14.08 -6.31
N GLN A 86 -19.99 14.51 -5.36
CA GLN A 86 -19.83 14.14 -3.96
C GLN A 86 -19.91 12.62 -3.78
N GLN A 87 -20.87 11.97 -4.40
CA GLN A 87 -21.04 10.53 -4.32
C GLN A 87 -19.85 9.79 -4.91
N LEU A 88 -19.35 10.26 -6.04
CA LEU A 88 -18.19 9.67 -6.70
C LEU A 88 -16.96 9.76 -5.80
N LEU A 89 -16.70 10.95 -5.26
CA LEU A 89 -15.56 11.17 -4.37
C LEU A 89 -15.65 10.35 -3.08
N MET A 90 -16.84 10.23 -2.52
CA MET A 90 -17.04 9.40 -1.33
C MET A 90 -16.72 7.93 -1.60
N ARG A 91 -17.09 7.42 -2.78
CA ARG A 91 -16.74 6.05 -3.16
C ARG A 91 -15.24 5.89 -3.35
N GLU A 92 -14.58 6.86 -3.96
CA GLU A 92 -13.13 6.82 -4.14
C GLU A 92 -12.41 6.85 -2.79
N ILE A 93 -12.85 7.70 -1.88
CA ILE A 93 -12.28 7.78 -0.53
C ILE A 93 -12.43 6.46 0.21
N SER A 94 -13.62 5.86 0.15
CA SER A 94 -13.88 4.58 0.80
C SER A 94 -12.96 3.48 0.24
N ALA A 95 -12.77 3.45 -1.06
CA ALA A 95 -11.87 2.48 -1.68
C ALA A 95 -10.42 2.70 -1.24
N LEU A 96 -9.98 3.95 -1.14
CA LEU A 96 -8.64 4.27 -0.67
C LEU A 96 -8.45 3.87 0.79
N GLU A 97 -9.45 4.08 1.63
CA GLU A 97 -9.40 3.66 3.02
C GLU A 97 -9.21 2.15 3.16
N GLY A 98 -9.92 1.38 2.35
CA GLY A 98 -9.74 -0.08 2.32
C GLY A 98 -8.32 -0.49 1.94
N ARG A 99 -7.73 0.20 0.97
CA ARG A 99 -6.36 -0.07 0.55
C ARG A 99 -5.35 0.30 1.61
N ILE A 100 -5.59 1.40 2.32
CA ILE A 100 -4.74 1.83 3.43
C ILE A 100 -4.72 0.77 4.52
N VAL A 101 -5.89 0.23 4.86
CA VAL A 101 -5.98 -0.83 5.88
C VAL A 101 -5.16 -2.05 5.47
N ARG A 102 -5.27 -2.49 4.22
CA ARG A 102 -4.51 -3.64 3.74
C ARG A 102 -3.01 -3.37 3.72
N CYS A 103 -2.62 -2.17 3.32
CA CYS A 103 -1.22 -1.76 3.32
C CYS A 103 -0.66 -1.76 4.75
N ARG A 104 -1.44 -1.29 5.70
CA ARG A 104 -1.07 -1.27 7.11
C ARG A 104 -0.86 -2.67 7.66
N GLN A 105 -1.74 -3.60 7.31
CA GLN A 105 -1.59 -4.99 7.70
C GLN A 105 -0.31 -5.61 7.14
N ALA A 106 -0.01 -5.33 5.88
CA ALA A 106 1.21 -5.80 5.26
C ALA A 106 2.45 -5.25 5.98
N LEU A 107 2.40 -3.97 6.34
CA LEU A 107 3.50 -3.33 7.07
C LEU A 107 3.71 -3.98 8.43
N ASP A 108 2.63 -4.27 9.15
CA ASP A 108 2.71 -4.94 10.45
C ASP A 108 3.35 -6.33 10.32
N ASP A 109 3.00 -7.08 9.27
CA ASP A 109 3.59 -8.39 9.02
C ASP A 109 5.09 -8.28 8.73
N ILE A 110 5.48 -7.29 7.94
CA ILE A 110 6.88 -7.03 7.62
C ILE A 110 7.66 -6.70 8.91
N GLU A 111 7.09 -5.86 9.74
CA GLU A 111 7.72 -5.47 11.01
C GLU A 111 7.90 -6.66 11.96
N ARG A 112 6.95 -7.58 11.98
CA ARG A 112 7.08 -8.82 12.77
C ARG A 112 8.23 -9.67 12.29
N VAL A 113 8.43 -9.77 10.97
CA VAL A 113 9.57 -10.51 10.42
C VAL A 113 10.87 -9.85 10.81
N ILE A 114 10.96 -8.53 10.65
CA ILE A 114 12.16 -7.77 11.02
C ILE A 114 12.47 -7.98 12.50
N GLU A 115 11.46 -7.91 13.36
CA GLU A 115 11.62 -8.13 14.78
C GLU A 115 12.20 -9.51 15.07
N ARG A 116 11.69 -10.55 14.40
CA ARG A 116 12.23 -11.91 14.56
C ARG A 116 13.67 -12.03 14.11
N LEU A 117 14.02 -11.35 13.02
CA LEU A 117 15.38 -11.38 12.48
C LEU A 117 16.40 -10.59 13.35
N THR A 118 15.91 -9.68 14.16
CA THR A 118 16.77 -8.85 15.01
C THR A 118 16.89 -9.32 16.46
N ARG A 119 16.19 -10.39 16.82
CA ARG A 119 16.27 -10.98 18.17
C ARG A 119 17.57 -11.73 18.45
#